data_99aa7b571b765cadd54d7f9594424fb5
#
_entry.id   99aa7b571b765cadd54d7f9594424fb5
#
_cell.length_a   1.000
_cell.length_b   1.000
_cell.length_c   1.000
_cell.angle_alpha   90.00
_cell.angle_beta   90.00
_cell.angle_gamma   90.00
#
_symmetry.space_group_name_H-M   'P 1'
#
loop_
_entity.id
_entity.type
_entity.pdbx_description
1 polymer ?
#
loop_
_entity_poly.entity_id
_entity_poly.type
_entity_poly.pdbx_seq_one_letter_code
_entity_poly.pdbx_strand_id
1 'polypeptide(L)'
;MNIMKRNLCTFAMIFLLAVGFAVCSLNTAFAQSDPAEETEQSNSREGFSAWEISDELFERMKSGRTYKEDCIVPREDLRCLLVLHKDKDGNTHQGEMVVHKLIAQDVLEIFEKLYDAGYPIERMVLPDNYLADDETMMRDNNSSSFNFRFISHTNKVSKHGLGMAVDINTLYNPYHKFVKNDDGTQTEVIEPATGKPYLDRTQDFDYKIEKGDLCYTLFIEKGFEWGGDWTDRKDFQHFELPTEVTERYSEMYESTSAQKAS
;
A
#
# COMPACT_ATOMS: atom_id res chain seq x y z
N MET A 1 -18.03 68.27 18.45
CA MET A 1 -19.14 69.07 17.85
C MET A 1 -20.17 68.06 17.39
N ASN A 2 -21.15 67.95 18.19
CA ASN A 2 -22.58 67.72 17.95
C ASN A 2 -23.02 66.40 17.33
N ILE A 3 -23.62 65.52 18.10
CA ILE A 3 -25.01 65.62 18.70
C ILE A 3 -25.97 64.98 17.65
N MET A 4 -26.78 64.00 17.86
CA MET A 4 -27.76 63.60 18.86
C MET A 4 -28.63 62.54 18.24
N LYS A 5 -28.91 61.44 18.95
CA LYS A 5 -30.23 61.12 19.57
C LYS A 5 -31.38 60.95 18.54
N ARG A 6 -32.29 60.02 18.61
CA ARG A 6 -33.13 59.49 19.70
C ARG A 6 -34.12 58.45 19.14
N ASN A 7 -34.37 57.39 19.87
CA ASN A 7 -35.68 56.94 20.43
C ASN A 7 -36.86 56.68 19.48
N LEU A 8 -37.79 55.84 19.67
CA LEU A 8 -38.34 55.03 20.77
C LEU A 8 -39.69 54.45 20.29
N CYS A 9 -40.08 53.37 20.92
CA CYS A 9 -41.46 52.94 21.25
C CYS A 9 -42.28 52.19 20.19
N THR A 10 -42.49 50.95 20.48
CA THR A 10 -43.69 50.32 21.13
C THR A 10 -45.01 50.37 20.32
N PHE A 11 -45.63 49.25 20.06
CA PHE A 11 -46.90 48.84 20.65
C PHE A 11 -47.26 47.40 20.32
N ALA A 12 -47.65 46.69 21.34
CA ALA A 12 -48.22 45.35 21.33
C ALA A 12 -49.69 45.41 20.87
N MET A 13 -50.16 44.35 20.24
CA MET A 13 -51.57 44.02 20.31
C MET A 13 -51.79 42.50 20.22
N ILE A 14 -52.29 41.97 21.29
CA ILE A 14 -52.80 40.63 21.52
C ILE A 14 -54.12 40.45 20.79
N PHE A 15 -54.28 39.33 20.08
CA PHE A 15 -55.61 38.77 19.78
C PHE A 15 -55.60 37.27 20.05
N LEU A 16 -56.27 36.91 21.11
CA LEU A 16 -56.72 35.54 21.40
C LEU A 16 -57.97 35.27 20.60
N LEU A 17 -58.05 34.14 19.94
CA LEU A 17 -59.29 33.44 19.63
C LEU A 17 -59.03 31.93 19.68
N ALA A 18 -59.59 31.31 20.67
CA ALA A 18 -59.76 29.86 20.77
C ALA A 18 -60.89 29.39 19.83
N VAL A 19 -60.81 28.20 19.31
CA VAL A 19 -61.86 27.17 19.26
C VAL A 19 -61.42 25.98 18.41
N GLY A 20 -61.61 24.78 18.95
CA GLY A 20 -61.93 23.58 18.14
C GLY A 20 -61.00 22.39 18.26
N PHE A 21 -61.25 21.55 19.24
CA PHE A 21 -60.76 20.15 19.30
C PHE A 21 -61.27 19.34 18.12
N ALA A 22 -60.37 18.72 17.36
CA ALA A 22 -60.65 17.51 16.64
C ALA A 22 -59.51 16.55 16.82
N VAL A 23 -59.70 15.55 17.66
CA VAL A 23 -58.80 14.40 17.81
C VAL A 23 -58.95 13.55 16.59
N CYS A 24 -57.95 13.55 15.74
CA CYS A 24 -57.81 12.54 14.68
C CYS A 24 -56.55 11.74 15.00
N SER A 25 -56.78 10.50 15.49
CA SER A 25 -55.73 9.53 15.73
C SER A 25 -55.15 9.04 14.42
N LEU A 26 -54.02 9.59 14.00
CA LEU A 26 -53.21 9.04 12.92
C LEU A 26 -52.09 8.18 13.53
N ASN A 27 -52.25 6.86 13.41
CA ASN A 27 -51.16 5.91 13.58
C ASN A 27 -50.09 6.21 12.53
N THR A 28 -49.06 6.92 12.90
CA THR A 28 -47.84 6.98 12.12
C THR A 28 -47.00 5.77 12.49
N ALA A 29 -47.02 4.76 11.62
CA ALA A 29 -46.02 3.71 11.62
C ALA A 29 -44.66 4.38 11.39
N PHE A 30 -43.80 4.32 12.38
CA PHE A 30 -42.38 4.61 12.23
C PHE A 30 -41.80 3.54 11.32
N ALA A 31 -41.60 3.90 10.04
CA ALA A 31 -40.72 3.16 9.20
C ALA A 31 -39.29 3.36 9.76
N GLN A 32 -38.77 2.31 10.35
CA GLN A 32 -37.39 2.19 10.72
C GLN A 32 -36.58 2.19 9.43
N SER A 33 -35.99 3.34 9.07
CA SER A 33 -35.00 3.40 8.01
C SER A 33 -33.80 2.61 8.47
N ASP A 34 -33.51 1.52 7.78
CA ASP A 34 -32.23 0.83 7.88
C ASP A 34 -31.08 1.86 7.74
N PRO A 35 -30.01 1.73 8.56
CA PRO A 35 -28.86 2.56 8.34
C PRO A 35 -28.34 2.28 6.92
N ALA A 36 -28.35 3.30 6.08
CA ALA A 36 -27.71 3.26 4.79
C ALA A 36 -26.26 2.80 5.02
N GLU A 37 -25.89 1.72 4.33
CA GLU A 37 -24.48 1.38 4.12
C GLU A 37 -23.80 2.66 3.63
N GLU A 38 -22.99 3.27 4.48
CA GLU A 38 -21.99 4.22 4.05
C GLU A 38 -21.01 3.45 3.15
N THR A 39 -21.31 3.40 1.86
CA THR A 39 -20.28 3.13 0.87
C THR A 39 -19.24 4.21 1.06
N GLU A 40 -18.10 3.85 1.64
CA GLU A 40 -16.90 4.66 1.59
C GLU A 40 -16.64 4.99 0.12
N GLN A 41 -17.08 6.18 -0.30
CA GLN A 41 -16.63 6.78 -1.54
C GLN A 41 -15.15 7.09 -1.33
N SER A 42 -14.29 6.12 -1.66
CA SER A 42 -12.89 6.42 -1.87
C SER A 42 -12.83 7.53 -2.92
N ASN A 43 -12.19 8.62 -2.58
CA ASN A 43 -11.95 9.76 -3.46
C ASN A 43 -10.92 9.29 -4.51
N SER A 44 -11.36 8.40 -5.43
CA SER A 44 -10.49 7.78 -6.42
C SER A 44 -10.12 8.82 -7.46
N ARG A 45 -8.87 9.19 -7.50
CA ARG A 45 -8.28 10.00 -8.56
C ARG A 45 -8.21 9.14 -9.84
N GLU A 46 -8.49 9.74 -10.99
CA GLU A 46 -8.36 9.06 -12.29
C GLU A 46 -6.95 8.46 -12.45
N GLY A 47 -6.89 7.17 -12.75
CA GLY A 47 -5.63 6.40 -12.87
C GLY A 47 -5.07 5.86 -11.55
N PHE A 48 -5.76 6.08 -10.41
CA PHE A 48 -5.41 5.54 -9.10
C PHE A 48 -6.63 4.92 -8.45
N SER A 49 -6.53 3.65 -8.12
CA SER A 49 -7.62 2.93 -7.45
C SER A 49 -7.10 1.69 -6.72
N ALA A 50 -7.86 1.25 -5.72
CA ALA A 50 -7.62 0.01 -5.00
C ALA A 50 -8.91 -0.80 -4.99
N TRP A 51 -8.84 -2.10 -5.26
CA TRP A 51 -9.99 -2.99 -5.24
C TRP A 51 -9.64 -4.38 -4.71
N GLU A 52 -10.65 -5.12 -4.36
CA GLU A 52 -10.52 -6.52 -3.94
C GLU A 52 -10.01 -7.39 -5.09
N ILE A 53 -9.31 -8.47 -4.76
CA ILE A 53 -8.81 -9.40 -5.75
C ILE A 53 -10.00 -10.10 -6.44
N SER A 54 -10.20 -9.87 -7.74
CA SER A 54 -11.24 -10.55 -8.54
C SER A 54 -10.94 -12.04 -8.71
N ASP A 55 -11.94 -12.84 -9.07
CA ASP A 55 -11.74 -14.26 -9.35
C ASP A 55 -10.74 -14.48 -10.50
N GLU A 56 -10.81 -13.66 -11.55
CA GLU A 56 -9.90 -13.72 -12.67
C GLU A 56 -8.45 -13.42 -12.24
N LEU A 57 -8.24 -12.34 -11.48
CA LEU A 57 -6.91 -12.02 -10.97
C LEU A 57 -6.39 -13.10 -10.02
N PHE A 58 -7.26 -13.65 -9.16
CA PHE A 58 -6.86 -14.70 -8.24
C PHE A 58 -6.39 -15.98 -8.96
N GLU A 59 -7.12 -16.42 -10.00
CA GLU A 59 -6.68 -17.55 -10.82
C GLU A 59 -5.37 -17.26 -11.56
N ARG A 60 -5.17 -16.03 -12.04
CA ARG A 60 -3.92 -15.56 -12.61
C ARG A 60 -2.77 -15.60 -11.60
N MET A 61 -2.97 -15.12 -10.37
CA MET A 61 -1.99 -15.17 -9.29
C MET A 61 -1.59 -16.59 -8.91
N LYS A 62 -2.54 -17.53 -8.89
CA LYS A 62 -2.24 -18.95 -8.65
C LYS A 62 -1.44 -19.57 -9.79
N SER A 63 -1.86 -19.39 -11.03
CA SER A 63 -1.15 -19.91 -12.20
C SER A 63 0.23 -19.27 -12.37
N GLY A 64 0.39 -18.00 -12.03
CA GLY A 64 1.65 -17.26 -12.01
C GLY A 64 2.50 -17.47 -10.74
N ARG A 65 2.06 -18.34 -9.82
CA ARG A 65 2.78 -18.77 -8.60
C ARG A 65 3.00 -17.69 -7.55
N THR A 66 2.37 -16.55 -7.66
CA THR A 66 2.45 -15.50 -6.62
C THR A 66 1.57 -15.82 -5.43
N TYR A 67 0.46 -16.54 -5.63
CA TYR A 67 -0.40 -17.07 -4.57
C TYR A 67 -0.34 -18.60 -4.60
N LYS A 68 0.35 -19.20 -3.62
CA LYS A 68 0.60 -20.64 -3.54
C LYS A 68 -0.43 -21.33 -2.65
N GLU A 69 -0.53 -22.68 -2.73
CA GLU A 69 -1.46 -23.47 -1.94
C GLU A 69 -1.24 -23.32 -0.42
N ASP A 70 0.01 -23.12 -0.01
CA ASP A 70 0.42 -22.93 1.38
C ASP A 70 0.38 -21.44 1.81
N CYS A 71 -0.18 -20.56 0.99
CA CYS A 71 -0.32 -19.14 1.33
C CYS A 71 -1.23 -18.96 2.55
N ILE A 72 -0.68 -18.33 3.59
CA ILE A 72 -1.41 -18.08 4.85
C ILE A 72 -2.27 -16.82 4.80
N VAL A 73 -2.01 -15.91 3.86
CA VAL A 73 -2.76 -14.64 3.72
C VAL A 73 -4.08 -14.90 3.02
N PRO A 74 -5.24 -14.61 3.64
CA PRO A 74 -6.52 -14.72 2.96
C PRO A 74 -6.60 -13.76 1.77
N ARG A 75 -7.24 -14.22 0.67
CA ARG A 75 -7.45 -13.39 -0.52
C ARG A 75 -8.14 -12.06 -0.19
N GLU A 76 -9.11 -12.08 0.70
CA GLU A 76 -9.90 -10.94 1.17
C GLU A 76 -9.06 -9.89 1.90
N ASP A 77 -7.84 -10.23 2.31
CA ASP A 77 -6.89 -9.31 2.94
C ASP A 77 -5.92 -8.68 1.94
N LEU A 78 -6.02 -9.03 0.67
CA LEU A 78 -5.24 -8.43 -0.42
C LEU A 78 -6.05 -7.40 -1.19
N ARG A 79 -5.36 -6.41 -1.74
CA ARG A 79 -5.90 -5.40 -2.67
C ARG A 79 -5.02 -5.30 -3.89
N CYS A 80 -5.64 -5.19 -5.06
CA CYS A 80 -4.96 -4.80 -6.28
C CYS A 80 -5.01 -3.28 -6.42
N LEU A 81 -3.86 -2.66 -6.62
CA LEU A 81 -3.74 -1.23 -6.89
C LEU A 81 -3.52 -1.02 -8.38
N LEU A 82 -4.23 -0.05 -8.95
CA LEU A 82 -3.88 0.59 -10.20
C LEU A 82 -3.25 1.92 -9.90
N VAL A 83 -2.11 2.21 -10.50
CA VAL A 83 -1.39 3.45 -10.30
C VAL A 83 -0.83 3.96 -11.62
N LEU A 84 -0.68 5.28 -11.74
CA LEU A 84 0.13 5.87 -12.79
C LEU A 84 1.54 6.09 -12.27
N HIS A 85 2.54 5.90 -13.13
CA HIS A 85 3.93 6.23 -12.84
C HIS A 85 4.59 6.85 -14.07
N LYS A 86 5.72 7.51 -13.87
CA LYS A 86 6.51 8.10 -14.96
C LYS A 86 7.86 7.41 -15.03
N ASP A 87 8.33 7.16 -16.26
CA ASP A 87 9.72 6.75 -16.47
C ASP A 87 10.68 7.96 -16.36
N LYS A 88 11.98 7.73 -16.50
CA LYS A 88 13.00 8.77 -16.45
C LYS A 88 12.87 9.83 -17.53
N ASP A 89 12.19 9.53 -18.63
CA ASP A 89 11.95 10.41 -19.75
C ASP A 89 10.65 11.23 -19.59
N GLY A 90 9.92 10.99 -18.47
CA GLY A 90 8.67 11.65 -18.11
C GLY A 90 7.42 11.07 -18.78
N ASN A 91 7.55 9.94 -19.48
CA ASN A 91 6.40 9.27 -20.08
C ASN A 91 5.54 8.62 -18.99
N THR A 92 4.22 8.79 -19.11
CA THR A 92 3.25 8.18 -18.19
C THR A 92 2.96 6.74 -18.58
N HIS A 93 3.02 5.86 -17.60
CA HIS A 93 2.67 4.45 -17.69
C HIS A 93 1.61 4.11 -16.64
N GLN A 94 0.87 3.02 -16.88
CA GLN A 94 -0.05 2.45 -15.92
C GLN A 94 0.60 1.20 -15.32
N GLY A 95 0.59 1.10 -13.99
CA GLY A 95 1.13 -0.02 -13.25
C GLY A 95 0.08 -0.71 -12.38
N GLU A 96 0.35 -1.96 -12.03
CA GLU A 96 -0.45 -2.76 -11.10
C GLU A 96 0.43 -3.30 -9.97
N MET A 97 -0.11 -3.32 -8.75
CA MET A 97 0.56 -3.89 -7.58
C MET A 97 -0.46 -4.57 -6.67
N VAL A 98 -0.17 -5.76 -6.17
CA VAL A 98 -0.98 -6.39 -5.13
C VAL A 98 -0.30 -6.15 -3.79
N VAL A 99 -1.05 -5.62 -2.82
CA VAL A 99 -0.59 -5.33 -1.46
C VAL A 99 -1.59 -5.86 -0.43
N HIS A 100 -1.17 -5.94 0.83
CA HIS A 100 -2.10 -6.18 1.93
C HIS A 100 -3.04 -5.00 2.12
N LYS A 101 -4.32 -5.26 2.44
CA LYS A 101 -5.34 -4.20 2.65
C LYS A 101 -4.94 -3.15 3.68
N LEU A 102 -4.12 -3.54 4.68
CA LEU A 102 -3.62 -2.65 5.73
C LEU A 102 -2.83 -1.46 5.18
N ILE A 103 -2.06 -1.66 4.11
CA ILE A 103 -1.19 -0.65 3.52
C ILE A 103 -1.71 -0.09 2.20
N ALA A 104 -2.83 -0.61 1.69
CA ALA A 104 -3.31 -0.31 0.34
C ALA A 104 -3.53 1.19 0.11
N GLN A 105 -4.19 1.87 1.04
CA GLN A 105 -4.46 3.30 0.93
C GLN A 105 -3.18 4.13 1.05
N ASP A 106 -2.29 3.79 1.99
CA ASP A 106 -1.02 4.49 2.18
C ASP A 106 -0.12 4.37 0.94
N VAL A 107 -0.02 3.16 0.37
CA VAL A 107 0.77 2.92 -0.85
C VAL A 107 0.17 3.66 -2.04
N LEU A 108 -1.16 3.68 -2.17
CA LEU A 108 -1.84 4.44 -3.22
C LEU A 108 -1.50 5.93 -3.15
N GLU A 109 -1.60 6.54 -1.97
CA GLU A 109 -1.27 7.96 -1.74
C GLU A 109 0.22 8.27 -1.99
N ILE A 110 1.12 7.33 -1.67
CA ILE A 110 2.55 7.46 -1.99
C ILE A 110 2.74 7.55 -3.50
N PHE A 111 2.15 6.62 -4.27
CA PHE A 111 2.28 6.61 -5.72
C PHE A 111 1.64 7.83 -6.38
N GLU A 112 0.51 8.33 -5.88
CA GLU A 112 -0.07 9.59 -6.33
C GLU A 112 0.91 10.76 -6.21
N LYS A 113 1.55 10.90 -5.04
CA LYS A 113 2.53 11.97 -4.80
C LYS A 113 3.80 11.81 -5.63
N LEU A 114 4.29 10.57 -5.79
CA LEU A 114 5.45 10.27 -6.65
C LEU A 114 5.16 10.63 -8.11
N TYR A 115 3.98 10.28 -8.61
CA TYR A 115 3.54 10.61 -9.96
C TYR A 115 3.44 12.12 -10.18
N ASP A 116 2.85 12.87 -9.24
CA ASP A 116 2.70 14.33 -9.33
C ASP A 116 4.04 15.03 -9.34
N ALA A 117 4.99 14.54 -8.56
CA ALA A 117 6.34 15.07 -8.52
C ALA A 117 7.20 14.66 -9.75
N GLY A 118 6.71 13.73 -10.58
CA GLY A 118 7.48 13.19 -11.68
C GLY A 118 8.64 12.30 -11.24
N TYR A 119 8.53 11.68 -10.04
CA TYR A 119 9.54 10.75 -9.55
C TYR A 119 9.62 9.51 -10.47
N PRO A 120 10.81 9.13 -10.95
CA PRO A 120 10.92 8.12 -11.99
C PRO A 120 10.75 6.70 -11.42
N ILE A 121 9.81 5.95 -11.98
CA ILE A 121 9.60 4.53 -11.78
C ILE A 121 9.47 3.88 -13.15
N GLU A 122 10.34 2.91 -13.47
CA GLU A 122 10.44 2.40 -14.83
C GLU A 122 9.32 1.42 -15.16
N ARG A 123 9.06 0.47 -14.27
CA ARG A 123 8.13 -0.62 -14.51
C ARG A 123 7.38 -1.00 -13.25
N MET A 124 6.11 -1.37 -13.43
CA MET A 124 5.28 -1.87 -12.35
C MET A 124 4.23 -2.84 -12.91
N VAL A 125 4.59 -4.11 -13.00
CA VAL A 125 3.69 -5.20 -13.39
C VAL A 125 3.68 -6.28 -12.32
N LEU A 126 2.58 -7.04 -12.24
CA LEU A 126 2.44 -8.06 -11.21
C LEU A 126 3.48 -9.18 -11.37
N PRO A 127 4.01 -9.73 -10.24
CA PRO A 127 5.04 -10.77 -10.26
C PRO A 127 4.62 -12.07 -10.98
N ASP A 128 3.32 -12.31 -11.17
CA ASP A 128 2.81 -13.44 -11.94
C ASP A 128 3.21 -13.39 -13.42
N ASN A 129 3.50 -12.21 -13.97
CA ASN A 129 4.10 -12.07 -15.31
C ASN A 129 5.51 -12.69 -15.42
N TYR A 130 6.16 -12.88 -14.28
CA TYR A 130 7.50 -13.48 -14.16
C TYR A 130 7.45 -14.89 -13.55
N LEU A 131 6.27 -15.51 -13.44
CA LEU A 131 6.07 -16.79 -12.72
C LEU A 131 6.63 -16.77 -11.29
N ALA A 132 6.55 -15.60 -10.65
CA ALA A 132 7.08 -15.30 -9.31
C ALA A 132 8.62 -15.49 -9.19
N ASP A 133 9.37 -15.39 -10.28
CA ASP A 133 10.83 -15.41 -10.28
C ASP A 133 11.39 -14.02 -9.97
N ASP A 134 11.88 -13.86 -8.73
CA ASP A 134 12.36 -12.56 -8.22
C ASP A 134 13.58 -12.04 -9.02
N GLU A 135 14.54 -12.91 -9.38
CA GLU A 135 15.75 -12.48 -10.08
C GLU A 135 15.42 -11.90 -11.46
N THR A 136 14.55 -12.55 -12.22
CA THR A 136 14.13 -12.07 -13.54
C THR A 136 13.35 -10.77 -13.41
N MET A 137 12.44 -10.67 -12.43
CA MET A 137 11.65 -9.48 -12.18
C MET A 137 12.53 -8.29 -11.77
N MET A 138 13.50 -8.50 -10.88
CA MET A 138 14.43 -7.46 -10.47
C MET A 138 15.35 -6.99 -11.59
N ARG A 139 15.80 -7.90 -12.46
CA ARG A 139 16.61 -7.55 -13.65
C ARG A 139 15.88 -6.65 -14.64
N ASP A 140 14.56 -6.78 -14.70
CA ASP A 140 13.69 -5.93 -15.53
C ASP A 140 13.33 -4.59 -14.85
N ASN A 141 13.96 -4.26 -13.73
CA ASN A 141 13.71 -3.07 -12.93
C ASN A 141 12.23 -2.92 -12.51
N ASN A 142 11.57 -4.05 -12.23
CA ASN A 142 10.15 -4.06 -11.89
C ASN A 142 9.92 -3.74 -10.41
N SER A 143 9.10 -2.75 -10.14
CA SER A 143 8.59 -2.44 -8.79
C SER A 143 7.42 -3.36 -8.46
N SER A 144 7.39 -3.93 -7.24
CA SER A 144 6.37 -4.91 -6.86
C SER A 144 6.18 -5.01 -5.36
N SER A 145 5.18 -5.80 -4.92
CA SER A 145 4.92 -6.05 -3.50
C SER A 145 4.61 -7.53 -3.26
N PHE A 146 3.35 -7.96 -3.34
CA PHE A 146 2.94 -9.30 -2.95
C PHE A 146 3.54 -10.39 -3.86
N ASN A 147 4.34 -11.27 -3.27
CA ASN A 147 4.83 -12.52 -3.85
C ASN A 147 5.03 -13.53 -2.71
N PHE A 148 4.10 -14.50 -2.57
CA PHE A 148 4.14 -15.41 -1.43
C PHE A 148 5.36 -16.33 -1.48
N ARG A 149 6.22 -16.19 -0.47
CA ARG A 149 7.39 -17.03 -0.23
C ARG A 149 7.87 -16.97 1.20
N PHE A 150 8.63 -17.97 1.61
CA PHE A 150 9.36 -17.95 2.85
C PHE A 150 10.73 -17.28 2.67
N ILE A 151 11.23 -16.68 3.73
CA ILE A 151 12.62 -16.20 3.78
C ILE A 151 13.54 -17.41 3.65
N SER A 152 14.52 -17.34 2.75
CA SER A 152 15.45 -18.44 2.44
C SER A 152 16.04 -19.05 3.73
N HIS A 153 16.01 -20.40 3.79
CA HIS A 153 16.49 -21.20 4.92
C HIS A 153 15.75 -20.96 6.26
N THR A 154 14.52 -20.45 6.22
CA THR A 154 13.66 -20.27 7.39
C THR A 154 12.24 -20.75 7.11
N ASN A 155 11.42 -20.86 8.18
CA ASN A 155 9.97 -21.08 8.08
C ASN A 155 9.20 -19.76 8.26
N LYS A 156 9.86 -18.60 8.26
CA LYS A 156 9.20 -17.30 8.36
C LYS A 156 8.75 -16.84 6.97
N VAL A 157 7.51 -16.41 6.88
CA VAL A 157 6.98 -15.80 5.65
C VAL A 157 7.68 -14.48 5.42
N SER A 158 8.10 -14.23 4.18
CA SER A 158 8.65 -12.94 3.77
C SER A 158 7.60 -11.83 3.92
N LYS A 159 8.01 -10.60 4.19
CA LYS A 159 7.08 -9.46 4.23
C LYS A 159 6.40 -9.20 2.88
N HIS A 160 7.06 -9.54 1.76
CA HIS A 160 6.41 -9.65 0.45
C HIS A 160 5.36 -10.76 0.41
N GLY A 161 5.61 -11.88 1.07
CA GLY A 161 4.63 -12.96 1.22
C GLY A 161 3.40 -12.57 2.03
N LEU A 162 3.50 -11.54 2.87
CA LEU A 162 2.38 -10.92 3.58
C LEU A 162 1.74 -9.77 2.78
N GLY A 163 2.37 -9.30 1.71
CA GLY A 163 1.97 -8.08 0.98
C GLY A 163 2.21 -6.79 1.77
N MET A 164 3.15 -6.82 2.73
CA MET A 164 3.47 -5.72 3.64
C MET A 164 4.86 -5.11 3.40
N ALA A 165 5.45 -5.39 2.25
CA ALA A 165 6.66 -4.76 1.75
C ALA A 165 6.49 -4.37 0.29
N VAL A 166 7.21 -3.33 -0.13
CA VAL A 166 7.20 -2.78 -1.49
C VAL A 166 8.64 -2.59 -1.95
N ASP A 167 8.96 -3.11 -3.14
CA ASP A 167 10.24 -2.89 -3.80
C ASP A 167 10.06 -1.92 -4.97
N ILE A 168 10.95 -0.93 -5.07
CA ILE A 168 10.91 0.13 -6.07
C ILE A 168 12.21 0.15 -6.88
N ASN A 169 12.10 0.16 -8.23
CA ASN A 169 13.23 0.28 -9.16
C ASN A 169 14.37 -0.70 -8.83
N THR A 170 14.05 -1.97 -8.83
CA THR A 170 14.82 -3.06 -8.21
C THR A 170 16.22 -3.27 -8.79
N LEU A 171 16.41 -3.09 -10.12
CA LEU A 171 17.72 -3.22 -10.75
C LEU A 171 18.73 -2.19 -10.25
N TYR A 172 18.29 -0.95 -10.11
CA TYR A 172 19.13 0.18 -9.72
C TYR A 172 19.29 0.31 -8.20
N ASN A 173 18.53 -0.46 -7.43
CA ASN A 173 18.54 -0.44 -5.97
C ASN A 173 18.70 -1.86 -5.40
N PRO A 174 19.83 -2.53 -5.70
CA PRO A 174 19.98 -3.95 -5.41
C PRO A 174 20.07 -4.25 -3.91
N TYR A 175 19.68 -5.49 -3.55
CA TYR A 175 20.06 -6.11 -2.29
C TYR A 175 21.54 -6.46 -2.29
N HIS A 176 22.20 -6.27 -1.15
CA HIS A 176 23.62 -6.57 -0.96
C HIS A 176 23.94 -7.08 0.44
N LYS A 177 24.62 -8.22 0.50
CA LYS A 177 25.03 -8.84 1.76
C LYS A 177 26.31 -9.66 1.58
N PHE A 178 27.11 -9.75 2.65
CA PHE A 178 28.17 -10.73 2.79
C PHE A 178 27.71 -11.88 3.69
N VAL A 179 27.76 -13.10 3.18
CA VAL A 179 27.43 -14.33 3.93
C VAL A 179 28.71 -15.04 4.30
N LYS A 180 28.89 -15.30 5.61
CA LYS A 180 30.04 -16.07 6.10
C LYS A 180 29.82 -17.55 5.85
N ASN A 181 30.80 -18.20 5.20
CA ASN A 181 30.81 -19.63 4.92
C ASN A 181 31.42 -20.41 6.10
N ASP A 182 31.20 -21.74 6.12
CA ASP A 182 31.70 -22.63 7.15
C ASP A 182 33.24 -22.69 7.19
N ASP A 183 33.90 -22.46 6.07
CA ASP A 183 35.35 -22.40 5.92
C ASP A 183 35.98 -21.07 6.35
N GLY A 184 35.15 -20.12 6.80
CA GLY A 184 35.53 -18.78 7.24
C GLY A 184 35.69 -17.74 6.12
N THR A 185 35.51 -18.13 4.86
CA THR A 185 35.43 -17.20 3.74
C THR A 185 34.09 -16.45 3.73
N GLN A 186 33.96 -15.43 2.88
CA GLN A 186 32.69 -14.70 2.68
C GLN A 186 32.26 -14.80 1.22
N THR A 187 30.97 -15.02 1.01
CA THR A 187 30.32 -14.90 -0.30
C THR A 187 29.58 -13.58 -0.36
N GLU A 188 29.85 -12.80 -1.40
CA GLU A 188 29.08 -11.61 -1.73
C GLU A 188 27.79 -12.01 -2.43
N VAL A 189 26.63 -11.57 -1.90
CA VAL A 189 25.31 -11.79 -2.48
C VAL A 189 24.78 -10.44 -2.96
N ILE A 190 24.40 -10.39 -4.23
CA ILE A 190 23.82 -9.21 -4.89
C ILE A 190 22.59 -9.68 -5.66
N GLU A 191 21.43 -9.07 -5.37
CA GLU A 191 20.15 -9.39 -6.02
C GLU A 191 19.47 -8.11 -6.51
N PRO A 192 19.23 -7.99 -7.83
CA PRO A 192 19.63 -8.94 -8.88
C PRO A 192 21.15 -8.91 -9.10
N ALA A 193 21.74 -10.00 -9.57
CA ALA A 193 23.19 -10.08 -9.82
C ALA A 193 23.67 -9.00 -10.82
N THR A 194 22.80 -8.59 -11.74
CA THR A 194 23.03 -7.49 -12.70
C THR A 194 23.03 -6.11 -12.05
N GLY A 195 22.57 -5.97 -10.80
CA GLY A 195 22.56 -4.73 -10.03
C GLY A 195 23.94 -4.32 -9.47
N LYS A 196 24.97 -5.19 -9.61
CA LYS A 196 26.32 -4.92 -9.09
C LYS A 196 26.90 -3.54 -9.44
N PRO A 197 26.72 -2.96 -10.64
CA PRO A 197 27.21 -1.62 -10.97
C PRO A 197 26.60 -0.49 -10.11
N TYR A 198 25.42 -0.74 -9.52
CA TYR A 198 24.66 0.25 -8.75
C TYR A 198 24.90 0.17 -7.24
N LEU A 199 25.83 -0.65 -6.79
CA LEU A 199 26.24 -0.72 -5.38
C LEU A 199 27.05 0.49 -4.92
N ASP A 200 27.77 1.17 -5.84
CA ASP A 200 28.47 2.40 -5.52
C ASP A 200 27.48 3.57 -5.48
N ARG A 201 26.92 3.80 -4.29
CA ARG A 201 25.92 4.84 -4.05
C ARG A 201 26.49 6.27 -4.09
N THR A 202 27.80 6.43 -4.27
CA THR A 202 28.43 7.75 -4.50
C THR A 202 28.27 8.23 -5.93
N GLN A 203 27.97 7.30 -6.86
CA GLN A 203 27.72 7.63 -8.26
C GLN A 203 26.26 8.09 -8.43
N ASP A 204 26.07 8.98 -9.41
CA ASP A 204 24.75 9.40 -9.85
C ASP A 204 24.28 8.52 -11.02
N PHE A 205 23.05 8.02 -10.93
CA PHE A 205 22.42 7.19 -11.96
C PHE A 205 20.89 7.27 -11.87
N ASP A 206 20.23 6.96 -12.97
CA ASP A 206 18.77 6.95 -13.06
C ASP A 206 18.14 5.99 -12.04
N TYR A 207 16.91 6.29 -11.59
CA TYR A 207 16.09 5.44 -10.72
C TYR A 207 16.68 5.14 -9.33
N LYS A 208 17.74 5.80 -8.92
CA LYS A 208 18.39 5.64 -7.61
C LYS A 208 17.48 6.12 -6.49
N ILE A 209 17.33 5.33 -5.44
CA ILE A 209 16.68 5.72 -4.19
C ILE A 209 17.75 6.14 -3.19
N GLU A 210 17.60 7.30 -2.58
CA GLU A 210 18.52 7.83 -1.58
C GLU A 210 17.80 8.23 -0.30
N LYS A 211 18.51 8.13 0.81
CA LYS A 211 17.99 8.60 2.10
C LYS A 211 17.66 10.09 2.03
N GLY A 212 16.39 10.41 2.29
CA GLY A 212 15.87 11.77 2.25
C GLY A 212 15.37 12.23 0.88
N ASP A 213 15.41 11.39 -0.16
CA ASP A 213 14.68 11.66 -1.40
C ASP A 213 13.16 11.58 -1.19
N LEU A 214 12.40 11.88 -2.22
CA LEU A 214 10.94 11.91 -2.12
C LEU A 214 10.36 10.52 -1.84
N CYS A 215 10.87 9.46 -2.50
CA CYS A 215 10.39 8.10 -2.30
C CYS A 215 10.63 7.64 -0.85
N TYR A 216 11.87 7.78 -0.37
CA TYR A 216 12.22 7.51 1.02
C TYR A 216 11.30 8.25 2.00
N THR A 217 11.18 9.57 1.81
CA THR A 217 10.42 10.44 2.72
C THR A 217 8.97 10.01 2.83
N LEU A 218 8.31 9.74 1.70
CA LEU A 218 6.90 9.36 1.68
C LEU A 218 6.64 8.00 2.35
N PHE A 219 7.50 7.02 2.12
CA PHE A 219 7.36 5.71 2.77
C PHE A 219 7.62 5.81 4.29
N ILE A 220 8.65 6.56 4.73
CA ILE A 220 8.93 6.76 6.16
C ILE A 220 7.79 7.50 6.86
N GLU A 221 7.20 8.53 6.24
CA GLU A 221 6.02 9.24 6.77
C GLU A 221 4.81 8.32 6.99
N LYS A 222 4.69 7.26 6.20
CA LYS A 222 3.65 6.23 6.34
C LYS A 222 4.04 5.08 7.29
N GLY A 223 5.17 5.20 7.97
CA GLY A 223 5.63 4.24 8.99
C GLY A 223 6.34 3.00 8.44
N PHE A 224 6.79 3.03 7.19
CA PHE A 224 7.66 1.98 6.64
C PHE A 224 9.10 2.18 7.10
N GLU A 225 9.86 1.09 7.12
CA GLU A 225 11.31 1.06 7.29
C GLU A 225 11.96 0.84 5.92
N TRP A 226 13.13 1.45 5.67
CA TRP A 226 13.88 1.29 4.44
C TRP A 226 15.07 0.35 4.61
N GLY A 227 15.20 -0.67 3.77
CA GLY A 227 16.31 -1.62 3.80
C GLY A 227 17.68 -1.03 3.53
N GLY A 228 17.75 0.16 2.89
CA GLY A 228 19.00 0.92 2.74
C GLY A 228 19.54 1.47 4.06
N ASP A 229 18.75 1.58 5.12
CA ASP A 229 19.19 1.98 6.45
C ASP A 229 19.74 0.82 7.30
N TRP A 230 19.51 -0.45 6.91
CA TRP A 230 19.98 -1.61 7.65
C TRP A 230 21.52 -1.64 7.74
N THR A 231 22.06 -2.24 8.80
CA THR A 231 23.50 -2.21 9.09
C THR A 231 24.22 -3.51 8.77
N ASP A 232 23.51 -4.64 8.79
CA ASP A 232 24.05 -5.99 8.55
C ASP A 232 23.99 -6.40 7.06
N ARG A 233 23.20 -5.70 6.32
CA ARG A 233 22.99 -5.83 4.88
C ARG A 233 22.42 -4.52 4.32
N LYS A 234 22.32 -4.40 3.02
CA LYS A 234 21.61 -3.32 2.35
C LYS A 234 20.56 -3.89 1.43
N ASP A 235 19.39 -3.26 1.40
CA ASP A 235 18.33 -3.55 0.46
C ASP A 235 17.73 -2.22 -0.01
N PHE A 236 18.35 -1.66 -1.04
CA PHE A 236 18.06 -0.29 -1.44
C PHE A 236 16.70 -0.14 -2.11
N GLN A 237 16.11 -1.22 -2.66
CA GLN A 237 14.78 -1.24 -3.26
C GLN A 237 13.65 -1.30 -2.22
N HIS A 238 13.93 -1.83 -1.02
CA HIS A 238 12.97 -2.44 -0.10
C HIS A 238 12.43 -1.47 0.95
N PHE A 239 11.10 -1.32 0.98
CA PHE A 239 10.36 -0.65 2.04
C PHE A 239 9.41 -1.65 2.70
N GLU A 240 9.42 -1.76 4.03
CA GLU A 240 8.60 -2.75 4.74
C GLU A 240 7.95 -2.16 5.99
N LEU A 241 6.80 -2.71 6.41
CA LEU A 241 6.27 -2.39 7.73
C LEU A 241 7.19 -2.95 8.84
N PRO A 242 7.23 -2.28 10.01
CA PRO A 242 8.00 -2.74 11.16
C PRO A 242 7.73 -4.21 11.52
N THR A 243 8.76 -4.90 12.00
CA THR A 243 8.69 -6.34 12.30
C THR A 243 7.58 -6.68 13.29
N GLU A 244 7.33 -5.82 14.29
CA GLU A 244 6.28 -6.03 15.30
C GLU A 244 4.86 -6.07 14.67
N VAL A 245 4.64 -5.30 13.62
CA VAL A 245 3.38 -5.30 12.88
C VAL A 245 3.24 -6.58 12.07
N THR A 246 4.26 -6.91 11.28
CA THR A 246 4.21 -8.04 10.34
C THR A 246 4.19 -9.39 11.04
N GLU A 247 4.92 -9.57 12.16
CA GLU A 247 4.89 -10.79 12.97
C GLU A 247 3.50 -11.02 13.57
N ARG A 248 2.85 -9.99 14.11
CA ARG A 248 1.48 -10.11 14.63
C ARG A 248 0.50 -10.63 13.58
N TYR A 249 0.59 -10.17 12.34
CA TYR A 249 -0.27 -10.66 11.24
C TYR A 249 0.10 -12.08 10.81
N SER A 250 1.40 -12.41 10.74
CA SER A 250 1.86 -13.77 10.44
C SER A 250 1.32 -14.78 11.46
N GLU A 251 1.48 -14.51 12.75
CA GLU A 251 0.97 -15.35 13.83
C GLU A 251 -0.56 -15.51 13.79
N MET A 252 -1.28 -14.43 13.50
CA MET A 252 -2.73 -14.46 13.37
C MET A 252 -3.16 -15.38 12.21
N TYR A 253 -2.52 -15.29 11.05
CA TYR A 253 -2.83 -16.11 9.89
C TYR A 253 -2.45 -17.58 10.09
N GLU A 254 -1.29 -17.86 10.68
CA GLU A 254 -0.85 -19.21 11.01
C GLU A 254 -1.83 -19.90 11.98
N SER A 255 -2.27 -19.18 13.03
CA SER A 255 -3.24 -19.71 14.00
C SER A 255 -4.61 -20.02 13.36
N THR A 256 -5.07 -19.15 12.46
CA THR A 256 -6.33 -19.32 11.73
C THR A 256 -6.26 -20.50 10.76
N SER A 257 -5.14 -20.67 10.08
CA SER A 257 -4.91 -21.77 9.14
C SER A 257 -4.85 -23.12 9.86
N ALA A 258 -4.20 -23.19 11.03
CA ALA A 258 -4.15 -24.39 11.84
C ALA A 258 -5.53 -24.81 12.36
N GLN A 259 -6.40 -23.85 12.73
CA GLN A 259 -7.78 -24.12 13.16
C GLN A 259 -8.68 -24.65 12.03
N LYS A 260 -8.44 -24.25 10.78
CA LYS A 260 -9.20 -24.75 9.62
C LYS A 260 -8.78 -26.16 9.18
N ALA A 261 -7.58 -26.60 9.56
CA ALA A 261 -7.03 -27.92 9.23
C ALA A 261 -7.34 -28.99 10.28
N SER A 262 -7.85 -28.62 11.47
CA SER A 262 -8.27 -29.53 12.57
C SER A 262 -9.76 -29.85 12.51
#